data_fbbe4705632162748b8201fa1cdafb93
#
_entry.id   fbbe4705632162748b8201fa1cdafb93
#
_cell.length_a   1.000
_cell.length_b   1.000
_cell.length_c   1.000
_cell.angle_alpha   90.00
_cell.angle_beta   90.00
_cell.angle_gamma   90.00
#
_symmetry.space_group_name_H-M   'P 1'
#
loop_
_entity.id
_entity.type
_entity.pdbx_description
1 polymer ?
#
loop_
_entity_poly.entity_id
_entity_poly.type
_entity_poly.pdbx_seq_one_letter_code
_entity_poly.pdbx_strand_id
1 'polypeptide(L)'
;MKFKNYFFAAAMAAALCGCAEQKPANPLFSDFTAPFGIAPFEEITVDHFREGMLKGLEEQKAEIEAIINSTEEPTFENTIKVLDQGGELLRKVRGTFGPLSSGSATDETRALQKEMSPIFSAHSDDIYLNPTLFAKVKSVYDNKEKFNLTKEENTVLQNIYDRFVDGGALLNDEQKAELRKLNTELSMLQLQFGQNLTHETNKTFVTVETVEELDGLPQANIDAAAKMAEANGQPGKYMFNMQRPSCNPVLQYCHNRELREKVYNAYYNRGNVGNEYDNKEISRQIVTLRLKKANLMGYKNYAEMALKDRMAKTPEAVYNLLDQVWEPAVKKAKEELADIRAEIKKEGKNFEPAGWDYAYYLDKAKKAKFAVDDAEISKYLEINNVYQGIF
;
A
#
# COMPACT_ATOMS: atom_id res chain seq x y z
N MET A 1 -58.01 -35.14 45.42
CA MET A 1 -57.17 -34.04 46.02
C MET A 1 -55.72 -34.49 45.82
N LYS A 2 -55.01 -33.98 44.83
CA LYS A 2 -53.56 -34.01 44.54
C LYS A 2 -53.32 -33.96 43.01
N PHE A 3 -53.57 -32.78 42.41
CA PHE A 3 -53.11 -32.47 41.03
C PHE A 3 -53.01 -30.96 40.92
N LYS A 4 -52.06 -30.32 41.64
CA LYS A 4 -51.85 -28.86 41.55
C LYS A 4 -50.40 -28.42 41.62
N ASN A 5 -49.39 -29.32 41.62
CA ASN A 5 -48.00 -28.90 41.85
C ASN A 5 -47.02 -29.21 40.71
N TYR A 6 -47.50 -29.56 39.50
CA TYR A 6 -46.60 -29.83 38.35
C TYR A 6 -46.58 -28.74 37.28
N PHE A 7 -47.40 -27.68 37.42
CA PHE A 7 -47.42 -26.59 36.44
C PHE A 7 -46.46 -25.44 36.73
N PHE A 8 -45.87 -25.38 37.92
CA PHE A 8 -44.92 -24.29 38.26
C PHE A 8 -43.45 -24.63 38.00
N ALA A 9 -43.07 -25.89 37.83
CA ALA A 9 -41.69 -26.29 37.55
C ALA A 9 -41.32 -26.20 36.06
N ALA A 10 -42.31 -26.23 35.15
CA ALA A 10 -42.07 -26.13 33.70
C ALA A 10 -41.90 -24.66 33.21
N ALA A 11 -42.40 -23.68 33.94
CA ALA A 11 -42.31 -22.28 33.57
C ALA A 11 -40.97 -21.60 33.99
N MET A 12 -40.23 -22.22 34.92
CA MET A 12 -38.92 -21.69 35.35
C MET A 12 -37.71 -22.27 34.58
N ALA A 13 -37.90 -23.35 33.81
CA ALA A 13 -36.88 -23.91 32.94
C ALA A 13 -36.81 -23.25 31.54
N ALA A 14 -37.85 -22.50 31.15
CA ALA A 14 -37.89 -21.79 29.86
C ALA A 14 -37.32 -20.35 29.93
N ALA A 15 -36.95 -19.86 31.11
CA ALA A 15 -36.42 -18.51 31.31
C ALA A 15 -34.85 -18.45 31.38
N LEU A 16 -34.17 -19.58 31.26
CA LEU A 16 -32.69 -19.67 31.29
C LEU A 16 -32.05 -19.97 29.93
N CYS A 17 -32.84 -20.02 28.87
CA CYS A 17 -32.32 -20.13 27.50
C CYS A 17 -32.57 -18.82 26.77
N GLY A 18 -31.68 -17.83 26.89
CA GLY A 18 -31.87 -16.69 26.04
C GLY A 18 -31.20 -15.39 26.46
N CYS A 19 -29.96 -15.43 26.82
CA CYS A 19 -29.05 -14.29 26.64
C CYS A 19 -27.74 -14.81 26.11
N ALA A 20 -27.77 -15.41 24.93
CA ALA A 20 -26.63 -15.29 24.03
C ALA A 20 -26.70 -13.82 23.58
N GLU A 21 -25.78 -12.99 24.02
CA GLU A 21 -25.56 -11.69 23.40
C GLU A 21 -25.42 -11.96 21.89
N GLN A 22 -26.43 -11.59 21.12
CA GLN A 22 -26.30 -11.56 19.67
C GLN A 22 -25.18 -10.56 19.39
N LYS A 23 -24.02 -11.05 19.01
CA LYS A 23 -22.97 -10.17 18.49
C LYS A 23 -23.61 -9.28 17.43
N PRO A 24 -23.38 -7.97 17.47
CA PRO A 24 -23.89 -7.06 16.44
C PRO A 24 -23.52 -7.62 15.08
N ALA A 25 -24.46 -7.57 14.13
CA ALA A 25 -24.22 -8.08 12.78
C ALA A 25 -23.03 -7.31 12.17
N ASN A 26 -22.11 -8.05 11.53
CA ASN A 26 -20.92 -7.43 10.90
C ASN A 26 -21.36 -6.45 9.80
N PRO A 27 -21.06 -5.15 9.92
CA PRO A 27 -21.48 -4.13 8.96
C PRO A 27 -20.99 -4.38 7.53
N LEU A 28 -19.92 -5.16 7.36
CA LEU A 28 -19.35 -5.50 6.04
C LEU A 28 -20.24 -6.45 5.23
N PHE A 29 -21.23 -7.11 5.85
CA PHE A 29 -22.15 -8.05 5.17
C PHE A 29 -23.40 -7.39 4.60
N SER A 30 -23.62 -6.11 4.86
CA SER A 30 -24.75 -5.34 4.32
C SER A 30 -24.27 -4.19 3.45
N ASP A 31 -25.16 -3.67 2.60
CA ASP A 31 -24.83 -2.51 1.78
C ASP A 31 -24.58 -1.27 2.65
N PHE A 32 -23.65 -0.44 2.22
CA PHE A 32 -23.35 0.81 2.91
C PHE A 32 -24.39 1.86 2.54
N THR A 33 -25.15 2.35 3.53
CA THR A 33 -26.28 3.28 3.34
C THR A 33 -25.88 4.75 3.45
N ALA A 34 -24.66 5.06 3.88
CA ALA A 34 -24.15 6.42 3.93
C ALA A 34 -24.05 7.04 2.51
N PRO A 35 -24.11 8.38 2.38
CA PRO A 35 -23.91 9.04 1.09
C PRO A 35 -22.67 8.54 0.38
N PHE A 36 -22.77 8.32 -0.94
CA PHE A 36 -21.71 7.77 -1.80
C PHE A 36 -21.26 6.35 -1.45
N GLY A 37 -22.02 5.59 -0.65
CA GLY A 37 -21.65 4.22 -0.28
C GLY A 37 -20.41 4.16 0.63
N ILE A 38 -20.18 5.17 1.46
CA ILE A 38 -19.04 5.20 2.38
C ILE A 38 -19.26 4.15 3.47
N ALA A 39 -18.21 3.36 3.76
CA ALA A 39 -18.23 2.37 4.81
C ALA A 39 -18.38 3.03 6.20
N PRO A 40 -19.18 2.47 7.14
CA PRO A 40 -19.33 2.99 8.49
C PRO A 40 -18.11 2.63 9.35
N PHE A 41 -16.96 3.29 9.09
CA PHE A 41 -15.68 2.97 9.73
C PHE A 41 -15.72 3.00 11.27
N GLU A 42 -16.59 3.81 11.87
CA GLU A 42 -16.75 3.90 13.33
C GLU A 42 -17.38 2.63 13.94
N GLU A 43 -18.10 1.84 13.14
CA GLU A 43 -18.77 0.61 13.55
C GLU A 43 -17.96 -0.65 13.21
N ILE A 44 -16.93 -0.51 12.33
CA ILE A 44 -16.16 -1.65 11.83
C ILE A 44 -14.92 -1.86 12.69
N THR A 45 -14.81 -3.05 13.27
CA THR A 45 -13.66 -3.49 14.06
C THR A 45 -12.69 -4.34 13.21
N VAL A 46 -11.47 -4.57 13.72
CA VAL A 46 -10.49 -5.48 13.08
C VAL A 46 -11.04 -6.91 12.98
N ASP A 47 -11.82 -7.36 13.97
CA ASP A 47 -12.47 -8.68 13.92
C ASP A 47 -13.55 -8.76 12.85
N HIS A 48 -14.29 -7.67 12.59
CA HIS A 48 -15.22 -7.60 11.46
C HIS A 48 -14.50 -7.77 10.12
N PHE A 49 -13.32 -7.15 9.96
CA PHE A 49 -12.50 -7.35 8.77
C PHE A 49 -12.00 -8.78 8.64
N ARG A 50 -11.51 -9.40 9.73
CA ARG A 50 -11.05 -10.79 9.71
C ARG A 50 -12.18 -11.73 9.27
N GLU A 51 -13.33 -11.61 9.92
CA GLU A 51 -14.52 -12.41 9.59
C GLU A 51 -14.97 -12.19 8.14
N GLY A 52 -15.04 -10.94 7.71
CA GLY A 52 -15.42 -10.58 6.35
C GLY A 52 -14.45 -11.11 5.28
N MET A 53 -13.15 -11.06 5.55
CA MET A 53 -12.13 -11.62 4.66
C MET A 53 -12.24 -13.14 4.55
N LEU A 54 -12.37 -13.85 5.68
CA LEU A 54 -12.47 -15.31 5.69
C LEU A 54 -13.76 -15.77 4.99
N LYS A 55 -14.90 -15.13 5.27
CA LYS A 55 -16.16 -15.43 4.61
C LYS A 55 -16.11 -15.12 3.11
N GLY A 56 -15.53 -13.98 2.73
CA GLY A 56 -15.38 -13.63 1.31
C GLY A 56 -14.47 -14.59 0.55
N LEU A 57 -13.44 -15.15 1.19
CA LEU A 57 -12.61 -16.21 0.63
C LEU A 57 -13.40 -17.53 0.43
N GLU A 58 -14.23 -17.90 1.42
CA GLU A 58 -15.09 -19.08 1.35
C GLU A 58 -16.12 -18.96 0.22
N GLU A 59 -16.81 -17.83 0.13
CA GLU A 59 -17.78 -17.55 -0.93
C GLU A 59 -17.13 -17.60 -2.32
N GLN A 60 -16.00 -16.90 -2.51
CA GLN A 60 -15.30 -16.92 -3.80
C GLN A 60 -14.81 -18.33 -4.15
N LYS A 61 -14.33 -19.10 -3.17
CA LYS A 61 -13.94 -20.48 -3.39
C LYS A 61 -15.12 -21.33 -3.88
N ALA A 62 -16.30 -21.17 -3.29
CA ALA A 62 -17.51 -21.88 -3.73
C ALA A 62 -17.93 -21.49 -5.15
N GLU A 63 -17.83 -20.20 -5.51
CA GLU A 63 -18.08 -19.72 -6.88
C GLU A 63 -17.11 -20.36 -7.88
N ILE A 64 -15.83 -20.43 -7.57
CA ILE A 64 -14.80 -21.07 -8.40
C ILE A 64 -15.05 -22.57 -8.52
N GLU A 65 -15.39 -23.25 -7.43
CA GLU A 65 -15.72 -24.69 -7.44
C GLU A 65 -16.98 -24.97 -8.29
N ALA A 66 -17.96 -24.08 -8.29
CA ALA A 66 -19.14 -24.21 -9.16
C ALA A 66 -18.75 -24.17 -10.65
N ILE A 67 -17.83 -23.26 -11.04
CA ILE A 67 -17.31 -23.23 -12.42
C ILE A 67 -16.55 -24.52 -12.72
N ILE A 68 -15.66 -24.98 -11.84
CA ILE A 68 -14.85 -26.20 -12.05
C ILE A 68 -15.71 -27.43 -12.24
N ASN A 69 -16.74 -27.58 -11.42
CA ASN A 69 -17.61 -28.78 -11.39
C ASN A 69 -18.76 -28.73 -12.41
N SER A 70 -19.00 -27.62 -13.08
CA SER A 70 -20.00 -27.51 -14.12
C SER A 70 -19.69 -28.47 -15.28
N THR A 71 -20.68 -29.22 -15.72
CA THR A 71 -20.61 -30.11 -16.89
C THR A 71 -21.03 -29.44 -18.20
N GLU A 72 -21.46 -28.16 -18.11
CA GLU A 72 -21.83 -27.38 -19.28
C GLU A 72 -20.58 -26.98 -20.09
N GLU A 73 -20.77 -26.84 -21.41
CA GLU A 73 -19.71 -26.28 -22.26
C GLU A 73 -19.33 -24.88 -21.81
N PRO A 74 -18.02 -24.58 -21.66
CA PRO A 74 -17.55 -23.28 -21.24
C PRO A 74 -17.94 -22.21 -22.27
N THR A 75 -18.54 -21.12 -21.78
CA THR A 75 -18.92 -19.95 -22.57
C THR A 75 -18.39 -18.65 -21.89
N PHE A 76 -18.48 -17.55 -22.61
CA PHE A 76 -18.20 -16.26 -22.01
C PHE A 76 -19.07 -16.01 -20.76
N GLU A 77 -20.38 -16.26 -20.85
CA GLU A 77 -21.35 -16.01 -19.78
C GLU A 77 -21.15 -16.91 -18.56
N ASN A 78 -21.00 -18.23 -18.73
CA ASN A 78 -20.93 -19.17 -17.60
C ASN A 78 -19.52 -19.37 -17.03
N THR A 79 -18.48 -18.82 -17.67
CA THR A 79 -17.10 -18.99 -17.22
C THR A 79 -16.41 -17.63 -17.01
N ILE A 80 -16.28 -16.81 -18.05
CA ILE A 80 -15.49 -15.58 -18.01
C ILE A 80 -16.17 -14.50 -17.18
N LYS A 81 -17.44 -14.26 -17.44
CA LYS A 81 -18.24 -13.25 -16.73
C LYS A 81 -18.41 -13.60 -15.25
N VAL A 82 -18.61 -14.88 -14.94
CA VAL A 82 -18.68 -15.35 -13.55
C VAL A 82 -17.36 -15.16 -12.83
N LEU A 83 -16.22 -15.42 -13.48
CA LEU A 83 -14.89 -15.14 -12.92
C LEU A 83 -14.64 -13.64 -12.70
N ASP A 84 -15.06 -12.81 -13.63
CA ASP A 84 -14.89 -11.35 -13.54
C ASP A 84 -15.72 -10.74 -12.40
N GLN A 85 -16.96 -11.20 -12.26
CA GLN A 85 -17.91 -10.72 -11.26
C GLN A 85 -17.74 -11.39 -9.89
N GLY A 86 -17.16 -12.58 -9.81
CA GLY A 86 -17.00 -13.37 -8.59
C GLY A 86 -16.17 -12.67 -7.49
N GLY A 87 -16.33 -13.11 -6.23
CA GLY A 87 -15.62 -12.59 -5.07
C GLY A 87 -16.05 -11.18 -4.64
N GLU A 88 -17.31 -10.83 -4.79
CA GLU A 88 -17.83 -9.49 -4.48
C GLU A 88 -17.60 -9.11 -3.01
N LEU A 89 -17.95 -9.98 -2.09
CA LEU A 89 -17.73 -9.74 -0.66
C LEU A 89 -16.25 -9.54 -0.34
N LEU A 90 -15.38 -10.38 -0.90
CA LEU A 90 -13.94 -10.27 -0.68
C LEU A 90 -13.39 -8.94 -1.21
N ARG A 91 -13.82 -8.52 -2.42
CA ARG A 91 -13.44 -7.22 -3.00
C ARG A 91 -13.90 -6.06 -2.13
N LYS A 92 -15.16 -6.08 -1.67
CA LYS A 92 -15.74 -5.07 -0.79
C LYS A 92 -14.94 -4.94 0.51
N VAL A 93 -14.71 -6.06 1.20
CA VAL A 93 -13.99 -6.09 2.48
C VAL A 93 -12.54 -5.61 2.32
N ARG A 94 -11.82 -6.11 1.31
CA ARG A 94 -10.45 -5.69 1.02
C ARG A 94 -10.35 -4.23 0.57
N GLY A 95 -11.31 -3.78 -0.25
CA GLY A 95 -11.41 -2.40 -0.69
C GLY A 95 -11.65 -1.43 0.46
N THR A 96 -12.41 -1.83 1.48
CA THR A 96 -12.64 -1.05 2.71
C THR A 96 -11.40 -1.08 3.63
N PHE A 97 -10.77 -2.25 3.78
CA PHE A 97 -9.60 -2.42 4.64
C PHE A 97 -8.33 -1.73 4.11
N GLY A 98 -8.14 -1.71 2.79
CA GLY A 98 -6.93 -1.16 2.15
C GLY A 98 -6.63 0.30 2.55
N PRO A 99 -7.55 1.25 2.33
CA PRO A 99 -7.38 2.64 2.76
C PRO A 99 -7.15 2.79 4.27
N LEU A 100 -7.89 2.04 5.10
CA LEU A 100 -7.73 2.06 6.55
C LEU A 100 -6.32 1.61 6.97
N SER A 101 -5.87 0.48 6.43
CA SER A 101 -4.56 -0.09 6.77
C SER A 101 -3.37 0.70 6.23
N SER A 102 -3.57 1.57 5.22
CA SER A 102 -2.53 2.45 4.70
C SER A 102 -2.53 3.85 5.30
N GLY A 103 -3.72 4.40 5.63
CA GLY A 103 -3.87 5.76 6.14
C GLY A 103 -3.94 5.86 7.67
N SER A 104 -4.47 4.83 8.34
CA SER A 104 -4.70 4.81 9.80
C SER A 104 -4.29 3.47 10.42
N ALA A 105 -3.12 2.94 10.00
CA ALA A 105 -2.65 1.64 10.45
C ALA A 105 -2.38 1.59 11.95
N THR A 106 -3.01 0.63 12.65
CA THR A 106 -2.75 0.26 14.04
C THR A 106 -1.93 -1.03 14.11
N ASP A 107 -1.44 -1.39 15.29
CA ASP A 107 -0.74 -2.67 15.47
C ASP A 107 -1.66 -3.86 15.17
N GLU A 108 -2.95 -3.76 15.49
CA GLU A 108 -3.97 -4.76 15.21
C GLU A 108 -4.22 -4.92 13.70
N THR A 109 -4.34 -3.81 12.94
CA THR A 109 -4.48 -3.88 11.48
C THR A 109 -3.24 -4.46 10.82
N ARG A 110 -2.04 -4.15 11.33
CA ARG A 110 -0.77 -4.75 10.85
C ARG A 110 -0.70 -6.25 11.16
N ALA A 111 -1.16 -6.67 12.34
CA ALA A 111 -1.23 -8.09 12.69
C ALA A 111 -2.19 -8.84 11.75
N LEU A 112 -3.38 -8.27 11.47
CA LEU A 112 -4.34 -8.84 10.53
C LEU A 112 -3.76 -8.92 9.10
N GLN A 113 -3.04 -7.90 8.63
CA GLN A 113 -2.35 -7.97 7.34
C GLN A 113 -1.35 -9.14 7.28
N LYS A 114 -0.58 -9.33 8.34
CA LYS A 114 0.40 -10.41 8.43
C LYS A 114 -0.27 -11.79 8.46
N GLU A 115 -1.38 -11.93 9.17
CA GLU A 115 -2.20 -13.15 9.22
C GLU A 115 -2.77 -13.48 7.84
N MET A 116 -3.38 -12.50 7.16
CA MET A 116 -4.14 -12.73 5.93
C MET A 116 -3.27 -12.80 4.67
N SER A 117 -2.06 -12.23 4.68
CA SER A 117 -1.20 -12.16 3.48
C SER A 117 -0.88 -13.54 2.88
N PRO A 118 -0.42 -14.55 3.63
CA PRO A 118 -0.19 -15.88 3.08
C PRO A 118 -1.49 -16.58 2.63
N ILE A 119 -2.61 -16.33 3.31
CA ILE A 119 -3.91 -16.90 2.97
C ILE A 119 -4.39 -16.36 1.61
N PHE A 120 -4.26 -15.05 1.38
CA PHE A 120 -4.58 -14.45 0.07
C PHE A 120 -3.65 -14.93 -1.03
N SER A 121 -2.36 -15.11 -0.74
CA SER A 121 -1.41 -15.67 -1.71
C SER A 121 -1.81 -17.08 -2.11
N ALA A 122 -2.08 -17.95 -1.14
CA ALA A 122 -2.51 -19.33 -1.39
C ALA A 122 -3.83 -19.38 -2.17
N HIS A 123 -4.82 -18.57 -1.79
CA HIS A 123 -6.11 -18.51 -2.50
C HIS A 123 -5.95 -18.04 -3.96
N SER A 124 -5.12 -17.05 -4.21
CA SER A 124 -4.78 -16.60 -5.56
C SER A 124 -4.14 -17.73 -6.38
N ASP A 125 -3.19 -18.44 -5.78
CA ASP A 125 -2.54 -19.58 -6.42
C ASP A 125 -3.53 -20.75 -6.68
N ASP A 126 -4.49 -20.97 -5.80
CA ASP A 126 -5.54 -22.00 -5.99
C ASP A 126 -6.45 -21.69 -7.18
N ILE A 127 -6.64 -20.43 -7.50
CA ILE A 127 -7.38 -20.00 -8.69
C ILE A 127 -6.50 -20.12 -9.93
N TYR A 128 -5.37 -19.40 -9.97
CA TYR A 128 -4.61 -19.21 -11.21
C TYR A 128 -3.72 -20.41 -11.60
N LEU A 129 -3.42 -21.31 -10.68
CA LEU A 129 -2.70 -22.56 -10.95
C LEU A 129 -3.62 -23.78 -11.17
N ASN A 130 -4.95 -23.58 -11.09
CA ASN A 130 -5.91 -24.68 -11.26
C ASN A 130 -6.01 -25.11 -12.73
N PRO A 131 -5.65 -26.36 -13.05
CA PRO A 131 -5.61 -26.82 -14.43
C PRO A 131 -7.00 -26.95 -15.05
N THR A 132 -8.01 -27.36 -14.27
CA THR A 132 -9.39 -27.53 -14.75
C THR A 132 -10.03 -26.19 -15.06
N LEU A 133 -9.85 -25.23 -14.16
CA LEU A 133 -10.36 -23.87 -14.37
C LEU A 133 -9.69 -23.21 -15.58
N PHE A 134 -8.36 -23.34 -15.69
CA PHE A 134 -7.63 -22.82 -16.84
C PHE A 134 -8.06 -23.48 -18.15
N ALA A 135 -8.32 -24.78 -18.18
CA ALA A 135 -8.80 -25.47 -19.38
C ALA A 135 -10.13 -24.88 -19.86
N LYS A 136 -11.06 -24.54 -18.94
CA LYS A 136 -12.32 -23.87 -19.27
C LYS A 136 -12.11 -22.46 -19.82
N VAL A 137 -11.29 -21.66 -19.17
CA VAL A 137 -10.94 -20.30 -19.64
C VAL A 137 -10.28 -20.36 -21.01
N LYS A 138 -9.35 -21.29 -21.21
CA LYS A 138 -8.67 -21.51 -22.50
C LYS A 138 -9.64 -21.95 -23.58
N SER A 139 -10.60 -22.83 -23.27
CA SER A 139 -11.63 -23.23 -24.21
C SER A 139 -12.43 -22.04 -24.73
N VAL A 140 -12.86 -21.13 -23.84
CA VAL A 140 -13.56 -19.92 -24.27
C VAL A 140 -12.65 -19.02 -25.11
N TYR A 141 -11.40 -18.84 -24.69
CA TYR A 141 -10.42 -18.01 -25.37
C TYR A 141 -10.12 -18.51 -26.81
N ASP A 142 -9.88 -19.80 -26.96
CA ASP A 142 -9.59 -20.42 -28.27
C ASP A 142 -10.79 -20.38 -29.22
N ASN A 143 -12.01 -20.32 -28.67
CA ASN A 143 -13.26 -20.33 -29.44
C ASN A 143 -13.99 -18.97 -29.46
N LYS A 144 -13.32 -17.88 -29.07
CA LYS A 144 -13.91 -16.54 -28.89
C LYS A 144 -14.74 -16.04 -30.06
N GLU A 145 -14.37 -16.40 -31.29
CA GLU A 145 -15.09 -16.04 -32.51
C GLU A 145 -16.52 -16.58 -32.57
N LYS A 146 -16.84 -17.62 -31.77
CA LYS A 146 -18.19 -18.25 -31.71
C LYS A 146 -19.15 -17.44 -30.83
N PHE A 147 -18.67 -16.52 -30.00
CA PHE A 147 -19.49 -15.86 -28.98
C PHE A 147 -19.96 -14.44 -29.35
N ASN A 148 -19.58 -13.92 -30.52
CA ASN A 148 -19.93 -12.56 -30.98
C ASN A 148 -19.69 -11.47 -29.93
N LEU A 149 -18.54 -11.53 -29.22
CA LEU A 149 -18.21 -10.68 -28.11
C LEU A 149 -18.03 -9.21 -28.56
N THR A 150 -18.49 -8.29 -27.74
CA THR A 150 -18.16 -6.86 -27.86
C THR A 150 -16.66 -6.62 -27.70
N LYS A 151 -16.19 -5.41 -28.00
CA LYS A 151 -14.79 -5.03 -27.77
C LYS A 151 -14.42 -5.13 -26.30
N GLU A 152 -15.32 -4.73 -25.40
CA GLU A 152 -15.11 -4.78 -23.96
C GLU A 152 -15.03 -6.22 -23.46
N GLU A 153 -15.96 -7.09 -23.85
CA GLU A 153 -15.97 -8.49 -23.50
C GLU A 153 -14.72 -9.23 -24.01
N ASN A 154 -14.26 -8.94 -25.23
CA ASN A 154 -13.00 -9.44 -25.73
C ASN A 154 -11.82 -9.00 -24.88
N THR A 155 -11.82 -7.75 -24.38
CA THR A 155 -10.77 -7.25 -23.47
C THR A 155 -10.82 -7.95 -22.13
N VAL A 156 -12.01 -8.19 -21.56
CA VAL A 156 -12.17 -8.94 -20.31
C VAL A 156 -11.65 -10.37 -20.48
N LEU A 157 -12.04 -11.05 -21.56
CA LEU A 157 -11.58 -12.41 -21.87
C LEU A 157 -10.04 -12.46 -22.00
N GLN A 158 -9.45 -11.54 -22.75
CA GLN A 158 -8.00 -11.44 -22.90
C GLN A 158 -7.32 -11.23 -21.55
N ASN A 159 -7.80 -10.29 -20.74
CA ASN A 159 -7.23 -9.99 -19.44
C ASN A 159 -7.31 -11.18 -18.48
N ILE A 160 -8.41 -11.91 -18.46
CA ILE A 160 -8.57 -13.11 -17.64
C ILE A 160 -7.60 -14.21 -18.11
N TYR A 161 -7.55 -14.49 -19.41
CA TYR A 161 -6.63 -15.46 -19.96
C TYR A 161 -5.17 -15.13 -19.63
N ASP A 162 -4.76 -13.87 -19.83
CA ASP A 162 -3.41 -13.41 -19.52
C ASP A 162 -3.09 -13.52 -18.01
N ARG A 163 -4.04 -13.23 -17.12
CA ARG A 163 -3.85 -13.44 -15.68
C ARG A 163 -3.57 -14.90 -15.31
N PHE A 164 -4.22 -15.85 -15.96
CA PHE A 164 -3.90 -17.28 -15.77
C PHE A 164 -2.52 -17.63 -16.28
N VAL A 165 -2.15 -17.18 -17.47
CA VAL A 165 -0.82 -17.42 -18.06
C VAL A 165 0.27 -16.79 -17.18
N ASP A 166 0.10 -15.55 -16.77
CA ASP A 166 1.03 -14.81 -15.91
C ASP A 166 1.03 -15.32 -14.47
N GLY A 167 -0.07 -15.94 -14.05
CA GLY A 167 -0.19 -16.66 -12.78
C GLY A 167 0.50 -18.02 -12.77
N GLY A 168 0.95 -18.53 -13.94
CA GLY A 168 1.68 -19.81 -14.04
C GLY A 168 0.84 -20.99 -14.48
N ALA A 169 -0.35 -20.79 -15.08
CA ALA A 169 -1.23 -21.88 -15.51
C ALA A 169 -0.57 -22.87 -16.48
N LEU A 170 0.39 -22.40 -17.30
CA LEU A 170 1.12 -23.21 -18.29
C LEU A 170 2.28 -24.01 -17.70
N LEU A 171 2.63 -23.80 -16.44
CA LEU A 171 3.70 -24.53 -15.76
C LEU A 171 3.29 -25.98 -15.48
N ASN A 172 4.26 -26.90 -15.40
CA ASN A 172 4.02 -28.25 -14.90
C ASN A 172 3.82 -28.27 -13.37
N ASP A 173 3.42 -29.39 -12.79
CA ASP A 173 3.06 -29.50 -11.38
C ASP A 173 4.22 -29.18 -10.42
N GLU A 174 5.46 -29.59 -10.76
CA GLU A 174 6.66 -29.28 -9.98
C GLU A 174 6.95 -27.77 -9.99
N GLN A 175 6.87 -27.16 -11.17
CA GLN A 175 7.05 -25.71 -11.32
C GLN A 175 5.96 -24.91 -10.61
N LYS A 176 4.71 -25.38 -10.64
CA LYS A 176 3.60 -24.78 -9.89
C LYS A 176 3.81 -24.84 -8.38
N ALA A 177 4.32 -25.99 -7.88
CA ALA A 177 4.65 -26.14 -6.47
C ALA A 177 5.78 -25.17 -6.04
N GLU A 178 6.80 -24.99 -6.88
CA GLU A 178 7.87 -24.00 -6.63
C GLU A 178 7.33 -22.56 -6.69
N LEU A 179 6.48 -22.23 -7.66
CA LEU A 179 5.88 -20.90 -7.79
C LEU A 179 5.05 -20.53 -6.55
N ARG A 180 4.27 -21.47 -5.99
CA ARG A 180 3.53 -21.26 -4.74
C ARG A 180 4.43 -20.87 -3.57
N LYS A 181 5.59 -21.54 -3.41
CA LYS A 181 6.56 -21.21 -2.38
C LYS A 181 7.12 -19.79 -2.58
N LEU A 182 7.53 -19.46 -3.81
CA LEU A 182 8.05 -18.15 -4.17
C LEU A 182 7.00 -17.04 -3.92
N ASN A 183 5.74 -17.26 -4.27
CA ASN A 183 4.66 -16.28 -4.07
C ASN A 183 4.41 -16.03 -2.59
N THR A 184 4.32 -17.09 -1.78
CA THR A 184 4.12 -16.99 -0.32
C THR A 184 5.28 -16.23 0.33
N GLU A 185 6.52 -16.59 0.03
CA GLU A 185 7.70 -15.95 0.60
C GLU A 185 7.81 -14.49 0.17
N LEU A 186 7.59 -14.18 -1.10
CA LEU A 186 7.58 -12.82 -1.61
C LEU A 186 6.49 -11.96 -0.96
N SER A 187 5.29 -12.49 -0.77
CA SER A 187 4.20 -11.74 -0.14
C SER A 187 4.54 -11.33 1.30
N MET A 188 5.14 -12.24 2.06
CA MET A 188 5.56 -11.98 3.45
C MET A 188 6.71 -10.98 3.53
N LEU A 189 7.73 -11.13 2.68
CA LEU A 189 8.88 -10.21 2.67
C LEU A 189 8.50 -8.80 2.22
N GLN A 190 7.61 -8.67 1.24
CA GLN A 190 7.11 -7.37 0.79
C GLN A 190 6.29 -6.67 1.88
N LEU A 191 5.45 -7.42 2.58
CA LEU A 191 4.70 -6.89 3.72
C LEU A 191 5.65 -6.44 4.84
N GLN A 192 6.62 -7.28 5.22
CA GLN A 192 7.61 -6.97 6.25
C GLN A 192 8.42 -5.72 5.89
N PHE A 193 8.88 -5.62 4.63
CA PHE A 193 9.59 -4.44 4.13
C PHE A 193 8.78 -3.15 4.34
N GLY A 194 7.50 -3.17 3.95
CA GLY A 194 6.62 -2.02 4.10
C GLY A 194 6.34 -1.67 5.56
N GLN A 195 6.11 -2.66 6.41
CA GLN A 195 5.87 -2.46 7.84
C GLN A 195 7.10 -1.90 8.56
N ASN A 196 8.30 -2.41 8.27
CA ASN A 196 9.56 -1.90 8.82
C ASN A 196 9.77 -0.43 8.46
N LEU A 197 9.60 -0.08 7.18
CA LEU A 197 9.75 1.30 6.72
C LEU A 197 8.71 2.23 7.36
N THR A 198 7.48 1.77 7.51
CA THR A 198 6.41 2.54 8.17
C THR A 198 6.72 2.76 9.65
N HIS A 199 7.21 1.71 10.33
CA HIS A 199 7.62 1.82 11.74
C HIS A 199 8.72 2.86 11.91
N GLU A 200 9.80 2.77 11.16
CA GLU A 200 10.90 3.71 11.20
C GLU A 200 10.46 5.15 10.86
N THR A 201 9.54 5.30 9.91
CA THR A 201 9.00 6.62 9.56
C THR A 201 8.23 7.27 10.73
N ASN A 202 7.50 6.47 11.50
CA ASN A 202 6.61 6.97 12.56
C ASN A 202 7.27 7.02 13.94
N LYS A 203 8.26 6.18 14.19
CA LYS A 203 8.85 5.95 15.53
C LYS A 203 10.31 6.39 15.66
N THR A 204 10.96 6.80 14.56
CA THR A 204 12.27 7.46 14.63
C THR A 204 12.05 8.93 14.85
N PHE A 205 12.67 9.48 15.90
CA PHE A 205 12.54 10.87 16.28
C PHE A 205 13.90 11.56 16.35
N VAL A 206 13.95 12.81 15.89
CA VAL A 206 15.01 13.78 16.22
C VAL A 206 14.45 14.72 17.25
N THR A 207 15.05 14.72 18.44
CA THR A 207 14.67 15.58 19.57
C THR A 207 15.61 16.78 19.66
N VAL A 208 15.04 17.95 19.94
CA VAL A 208 15.71 19.24 20.08
C VAL A 208 15.34 19.80 21.43
N GLU A 209 16.32 20.33 22.16
CA GLU A 209 16.15 20.77 23.55
C GLU A 209 15.59 22.19 23.66
N THR A 210 15.98 23.10 22.75
CA THR A 210 15.63 24.52 22.85
C THR A 210 15.04 25.06 21.55
N VAL A 211 14.24 26.13 21.66
CA VAL A 211 13.63 26.80 20.50
C VAL A 211 14.64 27.50 19.60
N GLU A 212 15.74 27.97 20.18
CA GLU A 212 16.82 28.66 19.46
C GLU A 212 17.47 27.76 18.39
N GLU A 213 17.50 26.46 18.65
CA GLU A 213 18.00 25.48 17.67
C GLU A 213 17.09 25.35 16.44
N LEU A 214 15.83 25.83 16.51
CA LEU A 214 14.81 25.79 15.47
C LEU A 214 14.71 27.08 14.66
N ASP A 215 15.67 27.99 14.83
CA ASP A 215 15.68 29.27 14.10
C ASP A 215 15.53 29.06 12.60
N GLY A 216 14.67 29.88 11.98
CA GLY A 216 14.27 29.78 10.56
C GLY A 216 13.04 28.93 10.28
N LEU A 217 12.55 28.10 11.23
CA LEU A 217 11.34 27.32 11.05
C LEU A 217 10.07 28.19 11.18
N PRO A 218 9.03 27.97 10.36
CA PRO A 218 7.72 28.58 10.58
C PRO A 218 7.14 28.20 11.95
N GLN A 219 6.48 29.15 12.63
CA GLN A 219 5.92 28.95 13.97
C GLN A 219 5.01 27.71 14.06
N ALA A 220 4.16 27.47 13.04
CA ALA A 220 3.28 26.31 13.01
C ALA A 220 4.04 24.95 13.09
N ASN A 221 5.26 24.89 12.52
CA ASN A 221 6.10 23.70 12.59
C ASN A 221 6.75 23.53 13.96
N ILE A 222 7.13 24.64 14.60
CA ILE A 222 7.63 24.66 15.99
C ILE A 222 6.54 24.17 16.96
N ASP A 223 5.33 24.69 16.82
CA ASP A 223 4.18 24.31 17.64
C ASP A 223 3.82 22.82 17.46
N ALA A 224 3.88 22.33 16.23
CA ALA A 224 3.65 20.93 15.93
C ALA A 224 4.72 20.01 16.55
N ALA A 225 5.99 20.43 16.51
CA ALA A 225 7.11 19.71 17.12
C ALA A 225 7.00 19.68 18.66
N ALA A 226 6.58 20.78 19.29
CA ALA A 226 6.32 20.84 20.74
C ALA A 226 5.18 19.88 21.13
N LYS A 227 4.05 19.89 20.41
CA LYS A 227 2.95 18.95 20.64
C LYS A 227 3.36 17.50 20.47
N MET A 228 4.20 17.21 19.48
CA MET A 228 4.73 15.87 19.27
C MET A 228 5.62 15.42 20.44
N ALA A 229 6.47 16.31 20.97
CA ALA A 229 7.29 16.02 22.15
C ALA A 229 6.42 15.76 23.39
N GLU A 230 5.40 16.58 23.63
CA GLU A 230 4.46 16.38 24.72
C GLU A 230 3.74 15.04 24.63
N ALA A 231 3.20 14.69 23.44
CA ALA A 231 2.54 13.41 23.18
C ALA A 231 3.46 12.18 23.36
N ASN A 232 4.78 12.38 23.27
CA ASN A 232 5.81 11.34 23.50
C ASN A 232 6.49 11.45 24.88
N GLY A 233 5.89 12.15 25.85
CA GLY A 233 6.36 12.22 27.23
C GLY A 233 7.62 13.08 27.44
N GLN A 234 7.90 14.01 26.52
CA GLN A 234 9.04 14.95 26.61
C GLN A 234 8.56 16.42 26.57
N PRO A 235 7.71 16.86 27.51
CA PRO A 235 7.22 18.23 27.53
C PRO A 235 8.37 19.23 27.66
N GLY A 236 8.25 20.37 26.98
CA GLY A 236 9.29 21.42 26.97
C GLY A 236 10.40 21.22 25.91
N LYS A 237 10.37 20.11 25.19
CA LYS A 237 11.26 19.85 24.04
C LYS A 237 10.50 19.92 22.72
N TYR A 238 11.20 19.66 21.63
CA TYR A 238 10.67 19.65 20.27
C TYR A 238 11.07 18.33 19.61
N MET A 239 10.11 17.63 18.95
CA MET A 239 10.36 16.35 18.30
C MET A 239 9.90 16.37 16.85
N PHE A 240 10.70 15.75 16.00
CA PHE A 240 10.40 15.56 14.58
C PHE A 240 10.45 14.07 14.26
N ASN A 241 9.36 13.51 13.74
CA ASN A 241 9.38 12.17 13.16
C ASN A 241 9.79 12.24 11.68
N MET A 242 9.91 11.06 11.03
CA MET A 242 10.39 10.99 9.66
C MET A 242 9.25 11.06 8.62
N GLN A 243 8.08 11.56 9.01
CA GLN A 243 7.03 11.93 8.05
C GLN A 243 7.37 13.24 7.35
N ARG A 244 7.08 13.33 6.05
CA ARG A 244 7.43 14.51 5.24
C ARG A 244 6.95 15.85 5.81
N PRO A 245 5.70 15.97 6.30
CA PRO A 245 5.25 17.23 6.91
C PRO A 245 6.06 17.66 8.15
N SER A 246 6.67 16.69 8.85
CA SER A 246 7.50 16.96 10.02
C SER A 246 8.95 17.26 9.65
N CYS A 247 9.59 16.43 8.81
CA CYS A 247 11.02 16.56 8.52
C CYS A 247 11.36 17.55 7.39
N ASN A 248 10.52 17.69 6.34
CA ASN A 248 10.83 18.57 5.21
C ASN A 248 10.98 20.04 5.59
N PRO A 249 10.13 20.64 6.47
CA PRO A 249 10.34 22.02 6.90
C PRO A 249 11.70 22.25 7.57
N VAL A 250 12.20 21.28 8.33
CA VAL A 250 13.55 21.36 8.94
C VAL A 250 14.61 21.46 7.85
N LEU A 251 14.53 20.56 6.82
CA LEU A 251 15.50 20.54 5.73
C LEU A 251 15.44 21.78 4.84
N GLN A 252 14.27 22.43 4.74
CA GLN A 252 14.06 23.57 3.85
C GLN A 252 14.31 24.91 4.54
N TYR A 253 13.95 25.07 5.82
CA TYR A 253 13.91 26.39 6.46
C TYR A 253 14.85 26.55 7.65
N CYS A 254 15.22 25.45 8.35
CA CYS A 254 15.99 25.56 9.57
C CYS A 254 17.41 26.11 9.29
N HIS A 255 17.81 27.15 10.00
CA HIS A 255 19.16 27.73 9.87
C HIS A 255 20.24 26.83 10.47
N ASN A 256 19.91 26.01 11.47
CA ASN A 256 20.83 25.08 12.12
C ASN A 256 21.21 23.92 11.18
N ARG A 257 22.43 24.00 10.62
CA ARG A 257 22.93 23.00 9.66
C ARG A 257 23.06 21.61 10.28
N GLU A 258 23.47 21.51 11.56
CA GLU A 258 23.63 20.23 12.26
C GLU A 258 22.28 19.54 12.47
N LEU A 259 21.21 20.31 12.75
CA LEU A 259 19.87 19.77 12.85
C LEU A 259 19.38 19.26 11.49
N ARG A 260 19.63 20.00 10.40
CA ARG A 260 19.33 19.52 9.05
C ARG A 260 20.04 18.20 8.75
N GLU A 261 21.32 18.07 9.09
CA GLU A 261 22.11 16.84 8.92
C GLU A 261 21.51 15.67 9.73
N LYS A 262 21.17 15.88 11.00
CA LYS A 262 20.53 14.85 11.84
C LYS A 262 19.21 14.37 11.23
N VAL A 263 18.34 15.29 10.84
CA VAL A 263 17.03 14.96 10.25
C VAL A 263 17.19 14.28 8.88
N TYR A 264 18.12 14.77 8.04
CA TYR A 264 18.42 14.16 6.75
C TYR A 264 18.88 12.71 6.91
N ASN A 265 19.86 12.47 7.78
CA ASN A 265 20.39 11.13 8.01
C ASN A 265 19.31 10.19 8.60
N ALA A 266 18.51 10.67 9.55
CA ALA A 266 17.40 9.90 10.10
C ALA A 266 16.36 9.54 9.03
N TYR A 267 16.05 10.46 8.12
CA TYR A 267 15.08 10.24 7.05
C TYR A 267 15.59 9.26 5.98
N TYR A 268 16.80 9.49 5.46
CA TYR A 268 17.33 8.72 4.33
C TYR A 268 17.88 7.34 4.71
N ASN A 269 18.18 7.09 5.98
CA ASN A 269 18.65 5.79 6.46
C ASN A 269 17.53 4.91 7.05
N ARG A 270 16.26 5.27 6.87
CA ARG A 270 15.16 4.39 7.32
C ARG A 270 15.25 3.02 6.67
N GLY A 271 15.14 1.97 7.48
CA GLY A 271 15.33 0.59 7.05
C GLY A 271 16.79 0.21 6.75
N ASN A 272 17.78 1.02 7.16
CA ASN A 272 19.21 0.80 6.88
C ASN A 272 20.10 1.11 8.10
N VAL A 273 19.57 1.00 9.33
CA VAL A 273 20.30 1.38 10.55
C VAL A 273 20.80 0.20 11.37
N GLY A 274 20.59 -1.03 10.92
CA GLY A 274 21.09 -2.25 11.58
C GLY A 274 20.29 -2.67 12.81
N ASN A 275 19.07 -2.16 12.97
CA ASN A 275 18.12 -2.56 14.00
C ASN A 275 17.18 -3.67 13.53
N GLU A 276 16.17 -4.01 14.32
CA GLU A 276 15.15 -5.03 14.01
C GLU A 276 14.26 -4.68 12.80
N TYR A 277 14.24 -3.42 12.35
CA TYR A 277 13.50 -2.92 11.18
C TYR A 277 14.39 -2.74 9.94
N ASP A 278 15.63 -3.24 9.98
CA ASP A 278 16.54 -3.14 8.84
C ASP A 278 16.06 -3.96 7.64
N ASN A 279 16.00 -3.32 6.48
CA ASN A 279 15.45 -3.90 5.25
C ASN A 279 16.53 -4.39 4.26
N LYS A 280 17.82 -4.31 4.57
CA LYS A 280 18.90 -4.69 3.63
C LYS A 280 18.79 -6.15 3.21
N GLU A 281 18.67 -7.05 4.17
CA GLU A 281 18.58 -8.49 3.89
C GLU A 281 17.23 -8.84 3.23
N ILE A 282 16.12 -8.21 3.67
CA ILE A 282 14.81 -8.36 3.05
C ILE A 282 14.85 -7.93 1.59
N SER A 283 15.50 -6.80 1.28
CA SER A 283 15.68 -6.31 -0.10
C SER A 283 16.44 -7.32 -0.96
N ARG A 284 17.55 -7.86 -0.43
CA ARG A 284 18.35 -8.88 -1.12
C ARG A 284 17.52 -10.13 -1.42
N GLN A 285 16.74 -10.60 -0.45
CA GLN A 285 15.86 -11.77 -0.63
C GLN A 285 14.78 -11.50 -1.67
N ILE A 286 14.09 -10.36 -1.60
CA ILE A 286 13.05 -9.99 -2.58
C ILE A 286 13.62 -9.97 -4.01
N VAL A 287 14.78 -9.35 -4.22
CA VAL A 287 15.41 -9.31 -5.56
C VAL A 287 15.76 -10.71 -6.05
N THR A 288 16.33 -11.54 -5.17
CA THR A 288 16.69 -12.93 -5.50
C THR A 288 15.48 -13.78 -5.87
N LEU A 289 14.41 -13.69 -5.08
CA LEU A 289 13.18 -14.45 -5.32
C LEU A 289 12.44 -13.96 -6.57
N ARG A 290 12.45 -12.65 -6.82
CA ARG A 290 11.90 -12.09 -8.07
C ARG A 290 12.63 -12.60 -9.29
N LEU A 291 13.95 -12.72 -9.25
CA LEU A 291 14.73 -13.30 -10.34
C LEU A 291 14.39 -14.79 -10.53
N LYS A 292 14.32 -15.57 -9.44
CA LYS A 292 13.92 -16.98 -9.51
C LYS A 292 12.53 -17.14 -10.11
N LYS A 293 11.56 -16.33 -9.67
CA LYS A 293 10.20 -16.32 -10.20
C LYS A 293 10.20 -15.99 -11.70
N ALA A 294 10.91 -14.95 -12.13
CA ALA A 294 10.99 -14.58 -13.53
C ALA A 294 11.58 -15.71 -14.39
N ASN A 295 12.67 -16.34 -13.94
CA ASN A 295 13.28 -17.47 -14.66
C ASN A 295 12.33 -18.70 -14.72
N LEU A 296 11.63 -19.00 -13.62
CA LEU A 296 10.62 -20.07 -13.58
C LEU A 296 9.50 -19.83 -14.59
N MET A 297 9.11 -18.56 -14.76
CA MET A 297 8.08 -18.11 -15.72
C MET A 297 8.60 -17.96 -17.16
N GLY A 298 9.89 -18.29 -17.43
CA GLY A 298 10.48 -18.24 -18.77
C GLY A 298 11.05 -16.89 -19.18
N TYR A 299 11.14 -15.90 -18.26
CA TYR A 299 11.74 -14.60 -18.52
C TYR A 299 13.21 -14.59 -18.11
N LYS A 300 14.02 -13.83 -18.83
CA LYS A 300 15.46 -13.67 -18.55
C LYS A 300 15.72 -12.95 -17.23
N ASN A 301 14.87 -11.99 -16.88
CA ASN A 301 14.95 -11.21 -15.65
C ASN A 301 13.57 -10.69 -15.24
N TYR A 302 13.51 -10.14 -14.01
CA TYR A 302 12.24 -9.62 -13.46
C TYR A 302 11.71 -8.39 -14.20
N ALA A 303 12.60 -7.56 -14.79
CA ALA A 303 12.17 -6.37 -15.53
C ALA A 303 11.38 -6.75 -16.79
N GLU A 304 11.82 -7.75 -17.54
CA GLU A 304 11.09 -8.26 -18.70
C GLU A 304 9.70 -8.77 -18.29
N MET A 305 9.61 -9.57 -17.21
CA MET A 305 8.35 -10.07 -16.70
C MET A 305 7.42 -8.94 -16.26
N ALA A 306 7.94 -7.97 -15.51
CA ALA A 306 7.15 -6.88 -14.95
C ALA A 306 6.68 -5.85 -15.99
N LEU A 307 7.41 -5.70 -17.11
CA LEU A 307 7.10 -4.72 -18.16
C LEU A 307 6.14 -5.25 -19.21
N LYS A 308 5.91 -6.56 -19.29
CA LYS A 308 5.04 -7.18 -20.29
C LYS A 308 3.69 -6.46 -20.44
N ASP A 309 3.05 -6.12 -19.31
CA ASP A 309 1.74 -5.46 -19.26
C ASP A 309 1.81 -3.94 -19.08
N ARG A 310 3.02 -3.37 -19.11
CA ARG A 310 3.21 -1.93 -18.94
C ARG A 310 3.27 -1.22 -20.30
N MET A 311 3.07 0.10 -20.29
CA MET A 311 3.15 0.91 -21.51
C MET A 311 4.48 0.75 -22.25
N ALA A 312 5.60 0.67 -21.52
CA ALA A 312 6.94 0.55 -22.10
C ALA A 312 7.22 -0.83 -22.72
N LYS A 313 6.53 -1.89 -22.29
CA LYS A 313 6.66 -3.28 -22.77
C LYS A 313 8.03 -3.93 -22.54
N THR A 314 9.12 -3.22 -22.75
CA THR A 314 10.49 -3.77 -22.70
C THR A 314 11.43 -2.89 -21.87
N PRO A 315 12.50 -3.45 -21.28
CA PRO A 315 13.56 -2.67 -20.63
C PRO A 315 14.23 -1.65 -21.55
N GLU A 316 14.41 -1.98 -22.83
CA GLU A 316 15.01 -1.11 -23.84
C GLU A 316 14.17 0.16 -24.03
N ALA A 317 12.84 0.04 -24.08
CA ALA A 317 11.96 1.20 -24.20
C ALA A 317 12.05 2.12 -22.95
N VAL A 318 12.23 1.53 -21.75
CA VAL A 318 12.47 2.28 -20.52
C VAL A 318 13.80 3.04 -20.60
N TYR A 319 14.89 2.36 -20.98
CA TYR A 319 16.20 3.00 -21.10
C TYR A 319 16.21 4.09 -22.18
N ASN A 320 15.58 3.86 -23.32
CA ASN A 320 15.47 4.85 -24.39
C ASN A 320 14.79 6.16 -23.89
N LEU A 321 13.78 6.07 -23.02
CA LEU A 321 13.18 7.25 -22.42
C LEU A 321 14.11 7.89 -21.38
N LEU A 322 14.70 7.08 -20.51
CA LEU A 322 15.58 7.57 -19.45
C LEU A 322 16.82 8.27 -20.02
N ASP A 323 17.44 7.72 -21.06
CA ASP A 323 18.62 8.29 -21.69
C ASP A 323 18.33 9.65 -22.35
N GLN A 324 17.14 9.85 -22.91
CA GLN A 324 16.72 11.14 -23.45
C GLN A 324 16.58 12.22 -22.35
N VAL A 325 16.22 11.82 -21.12
CA VAL A 325 16.02 12.74 -19.99
C VAL A 325 17.29 12.93 -19.18
N TRP A 326 18.14 11.92 -19.10
CA TRP A 326 19.29 11.88 -18.20
C TRP A 326 20.32 12.98 -18.45
N GLU A 327 20.77 13.14 -19.68
CA GLU A 327 21.79 14.12 -20.02
C GLU A 327 21.35 15.56 -19.73
N PRO A 328 20.17 16.04 -20.18
CA PRO A 328 19.70 17.38 -19.85
C PRO A 328 19.42 17.55 -18.35
N ALA A 329 18.93 16.51 -17.66
CA ALA A 329 18.69 16.57 -16.22
C ALA A 329 19.99 16.72 -15.41
N VAL A 330 21.04 15.98 -15.76
CA VAL A 330 22.38 16.10 -15.12
C VAL A 330 23.00 17.48 -15.38
N LYS A 331 22.85 18.01 -16.61
CA LYS A 331 23.30 19.38 -16.91
C LYS A 331 22.58 20.39 -16.00
N LYS A 332 21.26 20.28 -15.90
CA LYS A 332 20.44 21.17 -15.06
C LYS A 332 20.82 21.07 -13.57
N ALA A 333 21.00 19.86 -13.06
CA ALA A 333 21.42 19.64 -11.67
C ALA A 333 22.79 20.30 -11.36
N LYS A 334 23.73 20.29 -12.32
CA LYS A 334 25.01 21.00 -12.17
C LYS A 334 24.87 22.52 -12.12
N GLU A 335 23.94 23.08 -12.90
CA GLU A 335 23.60 24.51 -12.86
C GLU A 335 22.99 24.88 -11.49
N GLU A 336 22.04 24.10 -11.01
CA GLU A 336 21.41 24.29 -9.69
C GLU A 336 22.43 24.16 -8.54
N LEU A 337 23.35 23.23 -8.65
CA LEU A 337 24.45 23.10 -7.67
C LEU A 337 25.36 24.33 -7.68
N ALA A 338 25.61 24.96 -8.84
CA ALA A 338 26.35 26.21 -8.91
C ALA A 338 25.60 27.37 -8.23
N ASP A 339 24.25 27.42 -8.39
CA ASP A 339 23.43 28.41 -7.69
C ASP A 339 23.47 28.21 -6.17
N ILE A 340 23.38 26.97 -5.69
CA ILE A 340 23.52 26.62 -4.26
C ILE A 340 24.86 27.08 -3.72
N ARG A 341 25.97 26.84 -4.42
CA ARG A 341 27.30 27.30 -4.02
C ARG A 341 27.39 28.82 -3.99
N ALA A 342 26.71 29.51 -4.89
CA ALA A 342 26.65 30.97 -4.90
C ALA A 342 25.91 31.51 -3.66
N GLU A 343 24.80 30.92 -3.25
CA GLU A 343 24.08 31.32 -2.04
C GLU A 343 24.89 31.03 -0.76
N ILE A 344 25.62 29.93 -0.66
CA ILE A 344 26.54 29.64 0.44
C ILE A 344 27.61 30.74 0.57
N LYS A 345 28.19 31.17 -0.56
CA LYS A 345 29.21 32.26 -0.58
C LYS A 345 28.62 33.60 -0.20
N LYS A 346 27.38 33.92 -0.60
CA LYS A 346 26.70 35.17 -0.19
C LYS A 346 26.53 35.28 1.34
N GLU A 347 26.36 34.10 2.01
CA GLU A 347 26.33 34.05 3.47
C GLU A 347 27.72 34.12 4.14
N GLY A 348 28.78 34.33 3.38
CA GLY A 348 30.16 34.38 3.92
C GLY A 348 30.69 32.99 4.32
N LYS A 349 30.01 31.91 3.89
CA LYS A 349 30.40 30.54 4.21
C LYS A 349 31.23 29.93 3.08
N ASN A 350 32.08 28.96 3.41
CA ASN A 350 32.94 28.28 2.44
C ASN A 350 32.99 26.77 2.75
N PHE A 351 31.95 26.04 2.35
CA PHE A 351 31.91 24.58 2.42
C PHE A 351 31.27 24.01 1.15
N GLU A 352 31.56 22.76 0.85
CA GLU A 352 30.89 22.02 -0.22
C GLU A 352 29.51 21.56 0.26
N PRO A 353 28.43 21.83 -0.49
CA PRO A 353 27.09 21.43 -0.08
C PRO A 353 26.94 19.92 -0.01
N ALA A 354 26.31 19.45 1.05
CA ALA A 354 25.91 18.06 1.26
C ALA A 354 24.39 17.88 1.03
N GLY A 355 23.91 16.65 1.10
CA GLY A 355 22.49 16.34 0.85
C GLY A 355 21.50 17.14 1.71
N TRP A 356 21.86 17.42 2.97
CA TRP A 356 21.06 18.22 3.91
C TRP A 356 21.11 19.72 3.67
N ASP A 357 21.96 20.20 2.77
CA ASP A 357 22.04 21.60 2.40
C ASP A 357 21.19 21.92 1.15
N TYR A 358 20.87 20.89 0.36
CA TYR A 358 20.26 21.06 -0.96
C TYR A 358 18.91 21.80 -0.87
N ALA A 359 17.96 21.28 -0.09
CA ALA A 359 16.62 21.88 0.01
C ALA A 359 16.69 23.34 0.54
N TYR A 360 17.53 23.57 1.54
CA TYR A 360 17.69 24.87 2.17
C TYR A 360 18.24 25.94 1.21
N TYR A 361 19.32 25.65 0.52
CA TYR A 361 19.94 26.63 -0.40
C TYR A 361 19.22 26.71 -1.74
N LEU A 362 18.55 25.64 -2.18
CA LEU A 362 17.70 25.68 -3.36
C LEU A 362 16.49 26.62 -3.15
N ASP A 363 15.87 26.60 -1.97
CA ASP A 363 14.79 27.54 -1.61
C ASP A 363 15.29 29.00 -1.68
N LYS A 364 16.47 29.30 -1.16
CA LYS A 364 17.08 30.63 -1.24
C LYS A 364 17.39 31.05 -2.69
N ALA A 365 17.94 30.14 -3.48
CA ALA A 365 18.23 30.41 -4.88
C ALA A 365 16.94 30.64 -5.68
N LYS A 366 15.87 29.88 -5.40
CA LYS A 366 14.54 30.04 -5.99
C LYS A 366 13.95 31.41 -5.65
N LYS A 367 13.98 31.82 -4.39
CA LYS A 367 13.54 33.14 -3.94
C LYS A 367 14.32 34.26 -4.62
N ALA A 368 15.65 34.12 -4.71
CA ALA A 368 16.52 35.13 -5.34
C ALA A 368 16.27 35.25 -6.85
N LYS A 369 16.05 34.16 -7.57
CA LYS A 369 15.87 34.15 -9.03
C LYS A 369 14.47 34.51 -9.50
N PHE A 370 13.45 34.03 -8.78
CA PHE A 370 12.06 34.05 -9.25
C PHE A 370 11.12 34.88 -8.39
N ALA A 371 11.61 35.44 -7.27
CA ALA A 371 10.81 36.14 -6.26
C ALA A 371 9.61 35.29 -5.76
N VAL A 372 9.78 33.96 -5.74
CA VAL A 372 8.74 33.01 -5.29
C VAL A 372 9.02 32.64 -3.85
N ASP A 373 8.05 32.88 -2.97
CA ASP A 373 8.07 32.49 -1.57
C ASP A 373 6.91 31.52 -1.28
N ASP A 374 7.24 30.26 -0.98
CA ASP A 374 6.24 29.23 -0.71
C ASP A 374 5.42 29.56 0.56
N ALA A 375 6.01 30.28 1.53
CA ALA A 375 5.29 30.74 2.72
C ALA A 375 4.23 31.82 2.38
N GLU A 376 4.51 32.69 1.39
CA GLU A 376 3.53 33.65 0.90
C GLU A 376 2.44 32.96 0.09
N ILE A 377 2.81 32.04 -0.80
CA ILE A 377 1.85 31.26 -1.62
C ILE A 377 0.90 30.45 -0.74
N SER A 378 1.40 29.86 0.35
CA SER A 378 0.61 29.02 1.26
C SER A 378 -0.60 29.75 1.88
N LYS A 379 -0.55 31.08 2.01
CA LYS A 379 -1.65 31.89 2.53
C LYS A 379 -2.88 31.87 1.59
N TYR A 380 -2.67 31.59 0.30
CA TYR A 380 -3.74 31.49 -0.70
C TYR A 380 -4.28 30.07 -0.83
N LEU A 381 -3.60 29.09 -0.25
CA LEU A 381 -3.93 27.66 -0.32
C LEU A 381 -4.66 27.19 0.95
N GLU A 382 -5.60 28.00 1.46
CA GLU A 382 -6.47 27.59 2.55
C GLU A 382 -7.30 26.39 2.10
N ILE A 383 -7.42 25.36 2.97
CA ILE A 383 -7.94 24.03 2.58
C ILE A 383 -9.37 24.07 2.02
N ASN A 384 -10.24 24.93 2.59
CA ASN A 384 -11.62 25.04 2.08
C ASN A 384 -11.67 25.69 0.70
N ASN A 385 -10.80 26.70 0.44
CA ASN A 385 -10.69 27.33 -0.86
C ASN A 385 -10.15 26.36 -1.91
N VAL A 386 -9.12 25.56 -1.54
CA VAL A 386 -8.58 24.53 -2.43
C VAL A 386 -9.62 23.45 -2.71
N TYR A 387 -10.33 22.99 -1.67
CA TYR A 387 -11.40 21.99 -1.81
C TYR A 387 -12.50 22.48 -2.74
N GLN A 388 -13.00 23.72 -2.55
CA GLN A 388 -13.99 24.31 -3.45
C GLN A 388 -13.50 24.52 -4.88
N GLY A 389 -12.20 24.77 -5.07
CA GLY A 389 -11.59 24.95 -6.38
C GLY A 389 -11.36 23.67 -7.17
N ILE A 390 -11.39 22.50 -6.51
CA ILE A 390 -11.26 21.19 -7.16
C ILE A 390 -12.59 20.72 -7.77
N PHE A 391 -13.71 21.04 -7.13
CA PHE A 391 -15.07 20.66 -7.53
C PHE A 391 -15.83 21.84 -8.17
#